data_48061b2e461f2d171137e2cb82f5b7da
#
_entry.id   48061b2e461f2d171137e2cb82f5b7da
#
_cell.length_a   1.000
_cell.length_b   1.000
_cell.length_c   1.000
_cell.angle_alpha   90.00
_cell.angle_beta   90.00
_cell.angle_gamma   90.00
#
_symmetry.space_group_name_H-M   'P 1'
#
loop_
_entity.id
_entity.type
_entity.pdbx_description
1 polymer ?
#
loop_
_entity_poly.entity_id
_entity_poly.type
_entity_poly.pdbx_seq_one_letter_code
_entity_poly.pdbx_strand_id
1 'polypeptide(L)'
;MRDRPFYLPRNGEMKLQFFHVSDLCRFITILMDKHPVQHLFNLGNPEIVTVKEWVTLCYEAVGKLPTFVSVDQTHHQRDYFCFYDYEYVLDVSKQSSLMPVTLSLKEGLREEYVWYKDHPESVYNRKPYLEYIERHISVKL
;
A
#
# COMPACT_ATOMS: atom_id res chain seq x y z
N MET A 1 -6.01 -12.89 -8.42
CA MET A 1 -5.93 -11.63 -9.18
C MET A 1 -6.56 -11.85 -10.54
N ARG A 2 -7.39 -10.93 -10.99
CA ARG A 2 -8.10 -11.02 -12.26
C ARG A 2 -7.16 -10.64 -13.40
N ASP A 3 -7.27 -11.30 -14.57
CA ASP A 3 -6.53 -10.95 -15.79
C ASP A 3 -7.21 -9.75 -16.50
N ARG A 4 -7.37 -8.65 -15.77
CA ARG A 4 -7.95 -7.40 -16.26
C ARG A 4 -6.99 -6.26 -15.99
N PRO A 5 -6.96 -5.22 -16.84
CA PRO A 5 -6.11 -4.07 -16.61
C PRO A 5 -6.49 -3.36 -15.29
N PHE A 6 -5.51 -2.80 -14.64
CA PHE A 6 -5.67 -1.97 -13.46
C PHE A 6 -5.80 -0.51 -13.91
N TYR A 7 -6.88 0.13 -13.53
CA TYR A 7 -7.14 1.52 -13.90
C TYR A 7 -6.46 2.45 -12.90
N LEU A 8 -5.58 3.32 -13.38
CA LEU A 8 -4.82 4.25 -12.56
C LEU A 8 -5.19 5.69 -12.88
N PRO A 9 -5.74 6.46 -11.92
CA PRO A 9 -5.82 7.90 -12.07
C PRO A 9 -4.41 8.50 -12.08
N ARG A 10 -4.18 9.50 -12.95
CA ARG A 10 -2.89 10.21 -13.08
C ARG A 10 -1.68 9.27 -13.24
N ASN A 11 -1.82 8.22 -14.04
CA ASN A 11 -0.77 7.22 -14.23
C ASN A 11 -0.27 6.53 -12.96
N GLY A 12 -0.94 6.73 -11.81
CA GLY A 12 -0.54 6.14 -10.53
C GLY A 12 0.70 6.76 -9.91
N GLU A 13 1.01 8.03 -10.21
CA GLU A 13 2.20 8.74 -9.72
C GLU A 13 2.11 9.17 -8.26
N MET A 14 0.91 9.11 -7.65
CA MET A 14 0.73 9.44 -6.24
C MET A 14 1.61 8.56 -5.36
N LYS A 15 2.29 9.16 -4.39
CA LYS A 15 3.22 8.48 -3.49
C LYS A 15 2.52 7.94 -2.26
N LEU A 16 2.96 6.78 -1.84
CA LEU A 16 2.49 6.05 -0.67
C LEU A 16 3.67 5.69 0.23
N GLN A 17 3.44 5.70 1.53
CA GLN A 17 4.37 5.23 2.53
C GLN A 17 3.69 4.11 3.33
N PHE A 18 4.33 2.96 3.42
CA PHE A 18 3.82 1.80 4.12
C PHE A 18 4.63 1.54 5.40
N PHE A 19 4.08 0.76 6.29
CA PHE A 19 4.79 0.26 7.45
C PHE A 19 4.27 -1.14 7.80
N HIS A 20 5.16 -2.10 7.87
CA HIS A 20 4.77 -3.48 8.14
C HIS A 20 4.41 -3.67 9.61
N VAL A 21 3.37 -4.46 9.89
CA VAL A 21 2.88 -4.67 11.26
C VAL A 21 3.93 -5.31 12.18
N SER A 22 4.79 -6.19 11.67
CA SER A 22 5.88 -6.77 12.45
C SER A 22 6.91 -5.72 12.87
N ASP A 23 7.18 -4.73 12.01
CA ASP A 23 8.04 -3.59 12.35
C ASP A 23 7.40 -2.70 13.41
N LEU A 24 6.07 -2.51 13.35
CA LEU A 24 5.34 -1.81 14.40
C LEU A 24 5.51 -2.52 15.75
N CYS A 25 5.30 -3.82 15.81
CA CYS A 25 5.46 -4.61 17.02
C CYS A 25 6.90 -4.52 17.55
N ARG A 26 7.90 -4.65 16.65
CA ARG A 26 9.31 -4.52 17.01
C ARG A 26 9.64 -3.13 17.54
N PHE A 27 9.10 -2.09 16.92
CA PHE A 27 9.32 -0.72 17.38
C PHE A 27 8.72 -0.47 18.78
N ILE A 28 7.52 -0.98 19.05
CA ILE A 28 6.90 -0.91 20.38
C ILE A 28 7.79 -1.60 21.42
N THR A 29 8.34 -2.78 21.11
CA THR A 29 9.28 -3.48 22.01
C THR A 29 10.52 -2.63 22.29
N ILE A 30 11.10 -2.00 21.26
CA ILE A 30 12.24 -1.10 21.41
C ILE A 30 11.91 0.08 22.33
N LEU A 31 10.71 0.67 22.21
CA LEU A 31 10.27 1.76 23.08
C LEU A 31 10.13 1.32 24.53
N MET A 32 9.60 0.12 24.76
CA MET A 32 9.46 -0.47 26.11
C MET A 32 10.81 -0.73 26.78
N ASP A 33 11.81 -1.13 25.99
CA ASP A 33 13.15 -1.43 26.51
C ASP A 33 14.01 -0.18 26.72
N LYS A 34 13.97 0.75 25.76
CA LYS A 34 14.86 1.92 25.74
C LYS A 34 14.34 3.12 26.51
N HIS A 35 13.04 3.20 26.79
CA HIS A 35 12.40 4.33 27.46
C HIS A 35 12.87 5.70 26.95
N PRO A 36 12.78 6.01 25.63
CA PRO A 36 13.32 7.25 25.09
C PRO A 36 12.61 8.46 25.68
N VAL A 37 13.32 9.57 25.82
CA VAL A 37 12.76 10.84 26.31
C VAL A 37 11.68 11.40 25.35
N GLN A 38 11.80 11.08 24.07
CA GLN A 38 10.81 11.46 23.07
C GLN A 38 9.63 10.49 23.10
N HIS A 39 8.41 11.04 23.12
CA HIS A 39 7.17 10.26 23.19
C HIS A 39 6.32 10.31 21.92
N LEU A 40 6.75 11.08 20.90
CA LEU A 40 6.02 11.20 19.63
C LEU A 40 6.94 10.79 18.48
N PHE A 41 6.50 9.73 17.76
CA PHE A 41 7.19 9.18 16.60
C PHE A 41 6.22 9.04 15.43
N ASN A 42 6.63 9.48 14.25
CA ASN A 42 6.02 9.04 13.01
C ASN A 42 6.59 7.67 12.67
N LEU A 43 5.73 6.78 12.21
CA LEU A 43 6.11 5.41 11.82
C LEU A 43 5.83 5.20 10.33
N GLY A 44 6.82 4.67 9.63
CA GLY A 44 6.74 4.39 8.20
C GLY A 44 8.02 3.73 7.70
N ASN A 45 7.93 3.11 6.54
CA ASN A 45 9.14 2.70 5.83
C ASN A 45 9.79 3.94 5.21
N PRO A 46 11.10 4.12 5.30
CA PRO A 46 11.79 5.20 4.59
C PRO A 46 11.68 5.09 3.06
N GLU A 47 11.40 3.90 2.53
CA GLU A 47 11.09 3.68 1.13
C GLU A 47 9.70 4.19 0.79
N ILE A 48 9.62 5.11 -0.16
CA ILE A 48 8.39 5.70 -0.67
C ILE A 48 8.16 5.15 -2.07
N VAL A 49 6.95 4.69 -2.34
CA VAL A 49 6.59 4.11 -3.64
C VAL A 49 5.38 4.82 -4.23
N THR A 50 5.27 4.84 -5.54
CA THR A 50 4.06 5.27 -6.22
C THR A 50 2.98 4.20 -6.15
N VAL A 51 1.71 4.59 -6.36
CA VAL A 51 0.59 3.62 -6.49
C VAL A 51 0.88 2.60 -7.58
N LYS A 52 1.46 3.02 -8.71
CA LYS A 52 1.83 2.13 -9.81
C LYS A 52 2.88 1.10 -9.39
N GLU A 53 3.92 1.54 -8.69
CA GLU A 53 4.96 0.65 -8.16
C GLU A 53 4.39 -0.32 -7.12
N TRP A 54 3.57 0.17 -6.19
CA TRP A 54 2.90 -0.69 -5.22
C TRP A 54 2.06 -1.78 -5.88
N VAL A 55 1.21 -1.42 -6.86
CA VAL A 55 0.40 -2.41 -7.60
C VAL A 55 1.30 -3.39 -8.35
N THR A 56 2.40 -2.92 -8.94
CA THR A 56 3.37 -3.78 -9.62
C THR A 56 3.97 -4.80 -8.65
N LEU A 57 4.41 -4.36 -7.48
CA LEU A 57 4.95 -5.24 -6.43
C LEU A 57 3.92 -6.27 -5.93
N CYS A 58 2.64 -5.86 -5.81
CA CYS A 58 1.56 -6.80 -5.46
C CYS A 58 1.40 -7.90 -6.52
N TYR A 59 1.50 -7.56 -7.80
CA TYR A 59 1.42 -8.54 -8.89
C TYR A 59 2.67 -9.43 -8.93
N GLU A 60 3.85 -8.87 -8.75
CA GLU A 60 5.11 -9.63 -8.66
C GLU A 60 5.09 -10.63 -7.50
N ALA A 61 4.50 -10.27 -6.35
CA ALA A 61 4.39 -11.16 -5.20
C ALA A 61 3.61 -12.45 -5.53
N VAL A 62 2.70 -12.39 -6.51
CA VAL A 62 1.92 -13.56 -6.99
C VAL A 62 2.44 -14.14 -8.32
N GLY A 63 3.62 -13.70 -8.78
CA GLY A 63 4.25 -14.18 -10.03
C GLY A 63 3.55 -13.70 -11.31
N LYS A 64 2.87 -12.56 -11.27
CA LYS A 64 2.17 -11.96 -12.41
C LYS A 64 2.73 -10.58 -12.73
N LEU A 65 2.39 -10.07 -13.92
CA LEU A 65 2.65 -8.69 -14.33
C LEU A 65 1.31 -7.96 -14.50
N PRO A 66 1.17 -6.72 -14.01
CA PRO A 66 -0.04 -5.94 -14.22
C PRO A 66 -0.04 -5.30 -15.62
N THR A 67 -1.24 -5.12 -16.17
CA THR A 67 -1.48 -4.17 -17.26
C THR A 67 -2.18 -2.95 -16.69
N PHE A 68 -1.79 -1.76 -17.14
CA PHE A 68 -2.35 -0.50 -16.64
C PHE A 68 -3.09 0.24 -17.74
N VAL A 69 -4.18 0.90 -17.35
CA VAL A 69 -4.91 1.87 -18.17
C VAL A 69 -4.97 3.17 -17.36
N SER A 70 -4.48 4.26 -17.94
CA SER A 70 -4.61 5.58 -17.33
C SER A 70 -6.03 6.09 -17.47
N VAL A 71 -6.61 6.62 -16.40
CA VAL A 71 -7.92 7.26 -16.38
C VAL A 71 -7.78 8.72 -15.98
N ASP A 72 -8.26 9.58 -16.84
CA ASP A 72 -8.25 11.04 -16.62
C ASP A 72 -9.53 11.51 -15.93
N GLN A 73 -9.86 10.91 -14.78
CA GLN A 73 -11.05 11.27 -14.01
C GLN A 73 -10.66 11.87 -12.66
N THR A 74 -10.58 13.17 -12.62
CA THR A 74 -10.31 13.94 -11.40
C THR A 74 -11.50 14.04 -10.46
N HIS A 75 -12.75 13.86 -10.93
CA HIS A 75 -13.95 14.15 -10.15
C HIS A 75 -14.42 13.02 -9.23
N HIS A 76 -13.98 11.78 -9.45
CA HIS A 76 -14.40 10.61 -8.66
C HIS A 76 -13.22 9.80 -8.11
N GLN A 77 -12.08 10.42 -7.97
CA GLN A 77 -10.86 9.76 -7.49
C GLN A 77 -11.07 9.09 -6.12
N ARG A 78 -11.86 9.72 -5.25
CA ARG A 78 -12.21 9.22 -3.93
C ARG A 78 -13.06 7.94 -3.96
N ASP A 79 -13.79 7.70 -5.04
CA ASP A 79 -14.67 6.54 -5.19
C ASP A 79 -13.87 5.28 -5.59
N TYR A 80 -12.69 5.47 -6.21
CA TYR A 80 -11.84 4.37 -6.70
C TYR A 80 -10.66 4.07 -5.80
N PHE A 81 -10.07 5.13 -5.26
CA PHE A 81 -8.96 5.05 -4.35
C PHE A 81 -9.26 5.96 -3.17
N CYS A 82 -9.10 5.43 -1.96
CA CYS A 82 -9.21 6.22 -0.72
C CYS A 82 -8.06 7.22 -0.58
N PHE A 83 -7.39 7.57 -1.68
CA PHE A 83 -6.22 8.42 -1.70
C PHE A 83 -6.61 9.83 -2.13
N TYR A 84 -6.13 10.80 -1.40
CA TYR A 84 -6.31 12.21 -1.72
C TYR A 84 -5.26 12.68 -2.72
N ASP A 85 -5.49 13.84 -3.37
CA ASP A 85 -4.60 14.45 -4.34
C ASP A 85 -3.30 15.04 -3.75
N TYR A 86 -3.01 14.77 -2.50
CA TYR A 86 -1.81 15.25 -1.82
C TYR A 86 -0.99 14.10 -1.25
N GLU A 87 0.31 14.28 -1.30
CA GLU A 87 1.27 13.32 -0.81
C GLU A 87 1.39 13.43 0.71
N TYR A 88 1.16 12.33 1.41
CA TYR A 88 1.52 12.18 2.81
C TYR A 88 2.79 11.37 2.90
N VAL A 89 3.88 12.07 3.11
CA VAL A 89 5.16 11.45 3.44
C VAL A 89 5.55 11.90 4.82
N LEU A 90 5.59 10.97 5.76
CA LEU A 90 5.99 11.24 7.12
C LEU A 90 7.52 11.28 7.23
N ASP A 91 8.04 12.26 7.95
CA ASP A 91 9.42 12.23 8.40
C ASP A 91 9.58 11.15 9.48
N VAL A 92 10.30 10.10 9.15
CA VAL A 92 10.56 8.94 10.01
C VAL A 92 11.97 8.95 10.61
N SER A 93 12.68 10.06 10.57
CA SER A 93 14.06 10.20 11.06
C SER A 93 14.22 9.77 12.53
N LYS A 94 13.25 10.14 13.39
CA LYS A 94 13.26 9.73 14.81
C LYS A 94 13.07 8.22 14.99
N GLN A 95 12.18 7.60 14.22
CA GLN A 95 12.05 6.14 14.19
C GLN A 95 13.34 5.48 13.75
N SER A 96 13.92 5.95 12.63
CA SER A 96 15.13 5.40 12.04
C SER A 96 16.35 5.49 12.97
N SER A 97 16.41 6.49 13.85
CA SER A 97 17.47 6.59 14.86
C SER A 97 17.42 5.47 15.91
N LEU A 98 16.24 4.92 16.18
CA LEU A 98 16.04 3.81 17.14
C LEU A 98 15.99 2.44 16.44
N MET A 99 15.42 2.40 15.25
CA MET A 99 15.22 1.21 14.43
C MET A 99 15.58 1.52 12.96
N PRO A 100 16.87 1.43 12.59
CA PRO A 100 17.35 1.84 11.26
C PRO A 100 16.96 0.89 10.14
N VAL A 101 16.59 -0.34 10.45
CA VAL A 101 16.21 -1.36 9.45
C VAL A 101 14.74 -1.72 9.61
N THR A 102 13.99 -1.56 8.53
CA THR A 102 12.60 -1.98 8.39
C THR A 102 12.48 -3.04 7.30
N LEU A 103 11.40 -3.81 7.34
CA LEU A 103 11.09 -4.75 6.28
C LEU A 103 10.78 -3.98 4.99
N SER A 104 11.35 -4.39 3.87
CA SER A 104 11.02 -3.77 2.58
C SER A 104 9.56 -4.05 2.19
N LEU A 105 8.95 -3.15 1.41
CA LEU A 105 7.57 -3.36 0.93
C LEU A 105 7.46 -4.67 0.14
N LYS A 106 8.46 -5.01 -0.67
CA LYS A 106 8.48 -6.25 -1.46
C LYS A 106 8.47 -7.51 -0.59
N GLU A 107 9.22 -7.52 0.49
CA GLU A 107 9.25 -8.63 1.45
C GLU A 107 7.93 -8.72 2.20
N GLY A 108 7.42 -7.61 2.73
CA GLY A 108 6.14 -7.56 3.42
C GLY A 108 4.97 -8.04 2.57
N LEU A 109 4.90 -7.63 1.30
CA LEU A 109 3.86 -8.10 0.36
C LEU A 109 3.95 -9.60 0.09
N ARG A 110 5.17 -10.19 0.08
CA ARG A 110 5.33 -11.65 -0.05
C ARG A 110 4.85 -12.38 1.19
N GLU A 111 5.18 -11.87 2.38
CA GLU A 111 4.70 -12.44 3.64
C GLU A 111 3.17 -12.40 3.72
N GLU A 112 2.56 -11.25 3.39
CA GLU A 112 1.11 -11.12 3.32
C GLU A 112 0.47 -12.07 2.31
N TYR A 113 1.06 -12.20 1.12
CA TYR A 113 0.53 -13.12 0.12
C TYR A 113 0.54 -14.56 0.60
N VAL A 114 1.64 -15.01 1.22
CA VAL A 114 1.73 -16.37 1.81
C VAL A 114 0.67 -16.55 2.88
N TRP A 115 0.54 -15.57 3.78
CA TRP A 115 -0.47 -15.62 4.84
C TRP A 115 -1.89 -15.74 4.28
N TYR A 116 -2.29 -14.90 3.31
CA TYR A 116 -3.61 -14.98 2.68
C TYR A 116 -3.83 -16.26 1.88
N LYS A 117 -2.78 -16.84 1.33
CA LYS A 117 -2.87 -18.13 0.65
C LYS A 117 -3.20 -19.26 1.63
N ASP A 118 -2.63 -19.20 2.83
CA ASP A 118 -2.84 -20.19 3.88
C ASP A 118 -4.14 -19.93 4.69
N HIS A 119 -4.71 -18.72 4.59
CA HIS A 119 -5.94 -18.28 5.28
C HIS A 119 -6.97 -17.72 4.28
N PRO A 120 -7.46 -18.53 3.33
CA PRO A 120 -8.37 -18.05 2.29
C PRO A 120 -9.71 -17.55 2.85
N GLU A 121 -10.12 -17.99 4.04
CA GLU A 121 -11.30 -17.51 4.76
C GLU A 121 -11.20 -16.04 5.18
N SER A 122 -9.99 -15.52 5.32
CA SER A 122 -9.70 -14.13 5.68
C SER A 122 -9.78 -13.18 4.49
N VAL A 123 -9.89 -13.72 3.25
CA VAL A 123 -9.99 -12.92 2.03
C VAL A 123 -11.41 -12.39 1.85
N TYR A 124 -11.62 -11.12 2.19
CA TYR A 124 -12.91 -10.48 1.99
C TYR A 124 -13.09 -9.98 0.56
N ASN A 125 -13.97 -10.64 -0.21
CA ASN A 125 -14.24 -10.27 -1.59
C ASN A 125 -15.40 -9.26 -1.67
N ARG A 126 -15.10 -7.98 -1.82
CA ARG A 126 -16.08 -6.89 -2.00
C ARG A 126 -16.60 -6.81 -3.44
N LYS A 127 -17.30 -7.85 -3.91
CA LYS A 127 -17.91 -7.87 -5.24
C LYS A 127 -18.70 -6.61 -5.59
N PRO A 128 -19.62 -6.10 -4.75
CA PRO A 128 -20.40 -4.90 -5.07
C PRO A 128 -19.55 -3.67 -5.32
N TYR A 129 -18.44 -3.51 -4.60
CA TYR A 129 -17.53 -2.39 -4.76
C TYR A 129 -16.76 -2.47 -6.08
N LEU A 130 -16.31 -3.66 -6.48
CA LEU A 130 -15.65 -3.89 -7.76
C LEU A 130 -16.60 -3.66 -8.94
N GLU A 131 -17.85 -4.12 -8.84
CA GLU A 131 -18.88 -3.89 -9.85
C GLU A 131 -19.23 -2.40 -9.98
N TYR A 132 -19.28 -1.67 -8.88
CA TYR A 132 -19.47 -0.22 -8.89
C TYR A 132 -18.34 0.47 -9.65
N ILE A 133 -17.08 0.14 -9.34
CA ILE A 133 -15.90 0.66 -10.05
C ILE A 133 -16.00 0.36 -11.54
N GLU A 134 -16.26 -0.89 -11.91
CA GLU A 134 -16.35 -1.33 -13.31
C GLU A 134 -17.43 -0.56 -14.10
N ARG A 135 -18.59 -0.28 -13.49
CA ARG A 135 -19.67 0.50 -14.14
C ARG A 135 -19.30 1.95 -14.39
N HIS A 136 -18.52 2.57 -13.53
CA HIS A 136 -18.17 3.99 -13.64
C HIS A 136 -16.94 4.24 -14.51
N ILE A 137 -16.04 3.25 -14.66
CA ILE A 137 -14.87 3.33 -15.53
C ILE A 137 -15.20 2.98 -16.98
N SER A 138 -16.10 2.01 -17.23
CA SER A 138 -16.41 1.51 -18.57
C SER A 138 -17.19 2.50 -19.46
N VAL A 139 -17.51 3.68 -18.98
CA VAL A 139 -18.36 4.66 -19.70
C VAL A 139 -17.57 5.62 -20.60
N LYS A 140 -16.23 5.56 -20.66
CA LYS A 140 -15.43 6.43 -21.54
C LYS A 140 -14.18 5.71 -22.07
N LEU A 141 -14.40 4.75 -22.97
CA LEU A 141 -13.44 4.35 -24.00
C LEU A 141 -13.87 4.95 -25.32
#